data_ba769ae5f569191776937118dfd938e6
#
_entry.id   ba769ae5f569191776937118dfd938e6
#
_cell.length_a   1.000
_cell.length_b   1.000
_cell.length_c   1.000
_cell.angle_alpha   90.00
_cell.angle_beta   90.00
_cell.angle_gamma   90.00
#
_symmetry.space_group_name_H-M   'P 1'
#
loop_
_entity.id
_entity.type
_entity.pdbx_description
1 polymer ?
#
loop_
_entity_poly.entity_id
_entity_poly.type
_entity_poly.pdbx_seq_one_letter_code
_entity_poly.pdbx_strand_id
1 'polypeptide(L)'
;DLFRDGVAPILEDEGYTVEFKDYTELQQANIALQEGSADLNVDQHTAYMEAFNRDSGADLASLTQIPTVPAGLFSSKHTSLDDVKDGQTVSIPDDSSNTSRAYRILVQAGWLTLKPGTDDTQITGQDIAENPHNLKIDTVDSSIIPRALDDVDWAVIPGSRSYAAGTDPKLQVLQEELLPDLVLVAVTQSDQKDSDWAKAVVDAYHSDEFADFLAEENKDGYWFVPEGEDASTSEAAK
;
A
#
# COMPACT_ATOMS: atom_id res chain seq x y z
N ASP A 1 -0.72 8.25 -13.25
CA ASP A 1 0.31 7.82 -12.28
C ASP A 1 0.95 9.07 -11.66
N LEU A 2 0.74 9.31 -10.35
CA LEU A 2 1.14 10.57 -9.68
C LEU A 2 2.63 10.87 -9.81
N PHE A 3 3.49 9.85 -9.73
CA PHE A 3 4.93 10.09 -9.91
C PHE A 3 5.27 10.45 -11.35
N ARG A 4 4.77 9.68 -12.31
CA ARG A 4 5.09 9.84 -13.74
C ARG A 4 4.59 11.18 -14.29
N ASP A 5 3.38 11.57 -13.89
CA ASP A 5 2.69 12.72 -14.47
C ASP A 5 2.86 14.00 -13.62
N GLY A 6 3.16 13.85 -12.31
CA GLY A 6 3.29 14.97 -11.39
C GLY A 6 4.71 15.23 -10.92
N VAL A 7 5.47 14.21 -10.50
CA VAL A 7 6.81 14.39 -9.90
C VAL A 7 7.93 14.38 -10.94
N ALA A 8 7.87 13.43 -11.89
CA ALA A 8 8.94 13.28 -12.88
C ALA A 8 9.16 14.55 -13.74
N PRO A 9 8.13 15.29 -14.20
CA PRO A 9 8.33 16.54 -14.92
C PRO A 9 9.11 17.58 -14.12
N ILE A 10 8.87 17.69 -12.81
CA ILE A 10 9.58 18.62 -11.91
C ILE A 10 11.06 18.25 -11.85
N LEU A 11 11.38 16.96 -11.69
CA LEU A 11 12.76 16.48 -11.70
C LEU A 11 13.45 16.69 -13.03
N GLU A 12 12.75 16.51 -14.15
CA GLU A 12 13.29 16.74 -15.50
C GLU A 12 13.58 18.22 -15.74
N ASP A 13 12.76 19.13 -15.25
CA ASP A 13 12.99 20.59 -15.31
C ASP A 13 14.20 21.00 -14.46
N GLU A 14 14.53 20.27 -13.41
CA GLU A 14 15.75 20.42 -12.62
C GLU A 14 17.00 19.79 -13.28
N GLY A 15 16.84 19.11 -14.41
CA GLY A 15 17.92 18.53 -15.21
C GLY A 15 18.22 17.06 -14.95
N TYR A 16 17.37 16.37 -14.20
CA TYR A 16 17.46 14.91 -14.04
C TYR A 16 16.88 14.19 -15.25
N THR A 17 17.34 12.97 -15.49
CA THR A 17 16.73 12.06 -16.47
C THR A 17 15.96 11.00 -15.71
N VAL A 18 14.65 10.89 -15.95
CA VAL A 18 13.79 9.92 -15.27
C VAL A 18 13.46 8.76 -16.22
N GLU A 19 13.88 7.55 -15.85
CA GLU A 19 13.55 6.31 -16.56
C GLU A 19 12.59 5.46 -15.73
N PHE A 20 11.55 4.94 -16.37
CA PHE A 20 10.53 4.13 -15.70
C PHE A 20 10.75 2.64 -15.94
N LYS A 21 10.61 1.85 -14.87
CA LYS A 21 10.58 0.40 -14.91
C LYS A 21 9.32 -0.08 -14.21
N ASP A 22 8.45 -0.74 -14.95
CA ASP A 22 7.20 -1.28 -14.42
C ASP A 22 7.41 -2.74 -14.00
N TYR A 23 6.99 -3.08 -12.79
CA TYR A 23 7.04 -4.42 -12.25
C TYR A 23 5.63 -4.91 -11.89
N THR A 24 5.33 -6.16 -12.21
CA THR A 24 4.03 -6.76 -11.88
C THR A 24 3.95 -7.10 -10.39
N GLU A 25 5.05 -7.57 -9.81
CA GLU A 25 5.14 -7.99 -8.42
C GLU A 25 5.93 -6.96 -7.58
N LEU A 26 5.40 -6.61 -6.40
CA LEU A 26 6.01 -5.64 -5.48
C LEU A 26 7.45 -6.03 -5.11
N GLN A 27 7.70 -7.31 -4.86
CA GLN A 27 9.01 -7.80 -4.46
C GLN A 27 10.08 -7.54 -5.51
N GLN A 28 9.75 -7.63 -6.80
CA GLN A 28 10.72 -7.41 -7.89
C GLN A 28 11.24 -5.97 -7.92
N ALA A 29 10.38 -4.98 -7.60
CA ALA A 29 10.81 -3.59 -7.49
C ALA A 29 11.84 -3.39 -6.37
N ASN A 30 11.65 -4.04 -5.21
CA ASN A 30 12.60 -3.97 -4.11
C ASN A 30 13.91 -4.72 -4.38
N ILE A 31 13.85 -5.86 -5.08
CA ILE A 31 15.05 -6.56 -5.57
C ILE A 31 15.85 -5.64 -6.51
N ALA A 32 15.17 -4.93 -7.41
CA ALA A 32 15.81 -4.01 -8.33
C ALA A 32 16.51 -2.84 -7.60
N LEU A 33 15.91 -2.31 -6.52
CA LEU A 33 16.58 -1.35 -5.63
C LEU A 33 17.81 -1.95 -4.96
N GLN A 34 17.66 -3.13 -4.34
CA GLN A 34 18.75 -3.81 -3.61
C GLN A 34 19.95 -4.10 -4.52
N GLU A 35 19.70 -4.45 -5.78
CA GLU A 35 20.72 -4.75 -6.77
C GLU A 35 21.28 -3.49 -7.48
N GLY A 36 20.73 -2.30 -7.22
CA GLY A 36 21.14 -1.05 -7.85
C GLY A 36 20.75 -0.96 -9.34
N SER A 37 19.76 -1.72 -9.77
CA SER A 37 19.19 -1.64 -11.12
C SER A 37 18.00 -0.68 -11.22
N ALA A 38 17.51 -0.19 -10.09
CA ALA A 38 16.62 0.95 -9.92
C ALA A 38 17.12 1.81 -8.76
N ASP A 39 16.87 3.12 -8.81
CA ASP A 39 17.30 4.07 -7.79
C ASP A 39 16.17 4.39 -6.80
N LEU A 40 14.92 4.38 -7.27
CA LEU A 40 13.73 4.79 -6.52
C LEU A 40 12.58 3.81 -6.73
N ASN A 41 11.84 3.52 -5.64
CA ASN A 41 10.55 2.82 -5.68
C ASN A 41 9.48 3.67 -4.99
N VAL A 42 8.31 3.84 -5.62
CA VAL A 42 7.20 4.67 -5.13
C VAL A 42 5.88 3.87 -5.03
N ASP A 43 5.96 2.55 -4.90
CA ASP A 43 4.79 1.65 -4.88
C ASP A 43 4.73 0.76 -3.63
N GLN A 44 5.27 1.21 -2.50
CA GLN A 44 5.25 0.46 -1.25
C GLN A 44 5.04 1.36 -0.04
N HIS A 45 4.54 0.78 1.05
CA HIS A 45 4.44 1.42 2.35
C HIS A 45 5.56 0.97 3.30
N THR A 46 5.76 1.70 4.39
CA THR A 46 6.84 1.46 5.36
C THR A 46 6.86 0.01 5.87
N ALA A 47 5.71 -0.52 6.27
CA ALA A 47 5.63 -1.91 6.79
C ALA A 47 6.10 -2.96 5.76
N TYR A 48 5.83 -2.74 4.45
CA TYR A 48 6.32 -3.64 3.40
C TYR A 48 7.83 -3.54 3.21
N MET A 49 8.37 -2.31 3.17
CA MET A 49 9.82 -2.07 3.08
C MET A 49 10.57 -2.73 4.25
N GLU A 50 10.08 -2.55 5.48
CA GLU A 50 10.69 -3.13 6.67
C GLU A 50 10.64 -4.67 6.67
N ALA A 51 9.51 -5.25 6.24
CA ALA A 51 9.40 -6.69 6.06
C ALA A 51 10.41 -7.20 5.03
N PHE A 52 10.52 -6.53 3.89
CA PHE A 52 11.51 -6.91 2.87
C PHE A 52 12.95 -6.80 3.39
N ASN A 53 13.31 -5.71 4.07
CA ASN A 53 14.64 -5.55 4.67
C ASN A 53 14.97 -6.69 5.64
N ARG A 54 14.03 -7.02 6.54
CA ARG A 54 14.18 -8.10 7.51
C ARG A 54 14.40 -9.46 6.84
N ASP A 55 13.60 -9.76 5.82
CA ASP A 55 13.52 -11.08 5.24
C ASP A 55 14.62 -11.35 4.18
N SER A 56 15.07 -10.29 3.46
CA SER A 56 16.11 -10.37 2.43
C SER A 56 17.50 -9.91 2.89
N GLY A 57 17.59 -9.27 4.05
CA GLY A 57 18.82 -8.60 4.49
C GLY A 57 19.18 -7.36 3.68
N ALA A 58 18.20 -6.76 2.98
CA ALA A 58 18.37 -5.49 2.29
C ALA A 58 18.47 -4.32 3.29
N ASP A 59 18.98 -3.20 2.82
CA ASP A 59 19.07 -1.94 3.57
C ASP A 59 18.42 -0.82 2.75
N LEU A 60 17.08 -0.88 2.65
CA LEU A 60 16.27 0.13 2.00
C LEU A 60 15.80 1.17 3.03
N ALA A 61 15.67 2.41 2.61
CA ALA A 61 15.24 3.53 3.45
C ALA A 61 14.13 4.34 2.78
N SER A 62 13.18 4.80 3.58
CA SER A 62 12.17 5.78 3.19
C SER A 62 12.78 7.17 3.07
N LEU A 63 12.38 7.91 2.04
CA LEU A 63 12.71 9.32 1.82
C LEU A 63 11.61 10.23 2.37
N THR A 64 10.38 10.00 1.97
CA THR A 64 9.20 10.78 2.38
C THR A 64 7.93 9.96 2.20
N GLN A 65 6.88 10.32 2.93
CA GLN A 65 5.54 9.82 2.66
C GLN A 65 4.99 10.44 1.38
N ILE A 66 4.21 9.65 0.65
CA ILE A 66 3.62 10.06 -0.64
C ILE A 66 2.11 9.80 -0.65
N PRO A 67 1.35 10.46 -1.54
CA PRO A 67 -0.09 10.25 -1.65
C PRO A 67 -0.44 8.77 -1.81
N THR A 68 -1.43 8.32 -1.05
CA THR A 68 -1.74 6.90 -0.88
C THR A 68 -3.20 6.61 -1.21
N VAL A 69 -3.45 5.58 -2.02
CA VAL A 69 -4.79 5.01 -2.12
C VAL A 69 -4.97 4.00 -0.99
N PRO A 70 -5.92 4.22 -0.07
CA PRO A 70 -6.19 3.26 0.99
C PRO A 70 -6.61 1.88 0.43
N ALA A 71 -6.29 0.81 1.14
CA ALA A 71 -6.82 -0.50 0.82
C ALA A 71 -8.32 -0.59 1.16
N GLY A 72 -9.01 -1.53 0.56
CA GLY A 72 -10.44 -1.72 0.82
C GLY A 72 -10.88 -3.16 0.70
N LEU A 73 -12.07 -3.40 1.24
CA LEU A 73 -12.85 -4.60 1.02
C LEU A 73 -13.78 -4.35 -0.16
N PHE A 74 -13.68 -5.19 -1.18
CA PHE A 74 -14.42 -5.07 -2.44
C PHE A 74 -15.31 -6.27 -2.66
N SER A 75 -16.38 -6.06 -3.41
CA SER A 75 -17.23 -7.14 -3.94
C SER A 75 -17.90 -6.71 -5.23
N SER A 76 -17.96 -7.60 -6.22
CA SER A 76 -18.81 -7.46 -7.40
C SER A 76 -20.22 -8.04 -7.19
N LYS A 77 -20.44 -8.77 -6.07
CA LYS A 77 -21.68 -9.50 -5.79
C LYS A 77 -22.51 -8.88 -4.66
N HIS A 78 -21.88 -8.10 -3.80
CA HIS A 78 -22.48 -7.56 -2.57
C HIS A 78 -22.22 -6.06 -2.44
N THR A 79 -23.12 -5.34 -1.80
CA THR A 79 -23.05 -3.88 -1.67
C THR A 79 -23.02 -3.37 -0.23
N SER A 80 -23.16 -4.27 0.74
CA SER A 80 -23.18 -3.95 2.16
C SER A 80 -22.41 -4.98 2.96
N LEU A 81 -21.80 -4.58 4.07
CA LEU A 81 -21.18 -5.51 5.02
C LEU A 81 -22.20 -6.51 5.61
N ASP A 82 -23.48 -6.12 5.68
CA ASP A 82 -24.56 -6.96 6.16
C ASP A 82 -24.93 -8.11 5.19
N ASP A 83 -24.42 -8.07 3.94
CA ASP A 83 -24.62 -9.14 2.97
C ASP A 83 -23.74 -10.37 3.22
N VAL A 84 -22.85 -10.32 4.22
CA VAL A 84 -21.98 -11.44 4.60
C VAL A 84 -22.80 -12.66 5.02
N LYS A 85 -22.42 -13.84 4.53
CA LYS A 85 -23.08 -15.12 4.81
C LYS A 85 -22.07 -16.20 5.18
N ASP A 86 -22.57 -17.20 5.87
CA ASP A 86 -21.80 -18.37 6.29
C ASP A 86 -21.15 -19.08 5.07
N GLY A 87 -19.85 -19.34 5.21
CA GLY A 87 -19.08 -20.11 4.23
C GLY A 87 -18.65 -19.35 2.97
N GLN A 88 -18.90 -18.04 2.87
CA GLN A 88 -18.43 -17.23 1.75
C GLN A 88 -16.90 -17.16 1.67
N THR A 89 -16.42 -16.87 0.46
CA THR A 89 -14.99 -16.79 0.14
C THR A 89 -14.48 -15.35 0.21
N VAL A 90 -13.27 -15.19 0.76
CA VAL A 90 -12.55 -13.90 0.82
C VAL A 90 -11.14 -14.08 0.29
N SER A 91 -10.78 -13.42 -0.79
CA SER A 91 -9.39 -13.34 -1.27
C SER A 91 -8.65 -12.21 -0.57
N ILE A 92 -7.44 -12.50 -0.08
CA ILE A 92 -6.54 -11.51 0.52
C ILE A 92 -5.11 -11.67 -0.03
N PRO A 93 -4.26 -10.62 0.04
CA PRO A 93 -2.85 -10.72 -0.33
C PRO A 93 -2.09 -11.80 0.45
N ASP A 94 -1.07 -12.40 -0.17
CA ASP A 94 -0.24 -13.47 0.43
C ASP A 94 1.10 -12.97 1.00
N ASP A 95 1.51 -11.71 0.71
CA ASP A 95 2.66 -11.11 1.38
C ASP A 95 2.33 -10.75 2.84
N SER A 96 3.31 -10.90 3.74
CA SER A 96 3.08 -10.85 5.19
C SER A 96 2.47 -9.53 5.66
N SER A 97 2.89 -8.39 5.09
CA SER A 97 2.41 -7.08 5.52
C SER A 97 0.98 -6.80 5.05
N ASN A 98 0.66 -7.09 3.78
CA ASN A 98 -0.70 -6.92 3.28
C ASN A 98 -1.66 -8.03 3.75
N THR A 99 -1.17 -9.24 4.06
CA THR A 99 -1.97 -10.26 4.77
C THR A 99 -2.43 -9.73 6.13
N SER A 100 -1.52 -9.19 6.94
CA SER A 100 -1.85 -8.59 8.24
C SER A 100 -2.85 -7.44 8.08
N ARG A 101 -2.60 -6.54 7.12
CA ARG A 101 -3.49 -5.43 6.76
C ARG A 101 -4.89 -5.93 6.37
N ALA A 102 -4.98 -7.00 5.58
CA ALA A 102 -6.26 -7.56 5.17
C ALA A 102 -7.05 -8.14 6.34
N TYR A 103 -6.40 -8.86 7.26
CA TYR A 103 -7.06 -9.34 8.47
C TYR A 103 -7.61 -8.19 9.33
N ARG A 104 -6.90 -7.07 9.42
CA ARG A 104 -7.39 -5.87 10.14
C ARG A 104 -8.64 -5.29 9.49
N ILE A 105 -8.70 -5.23 8.16
CA ILE A 105 -9.91 -4.79 7.44
C ILE A 105 -11.08 -5.73 7.74
N LEU A 106 -10.86 -7.04 7.80
CA LEU A 106 -11.91 -8.01 8.15
C LEU A 106 -12.35 -7.89 9.63
N VAL A 107 -11.44 -7.51 10.54
CA VAL A 107 -11.76 -7.16 11.93
C VAL A 107 -12.55 -5.86 12.01
N GLN A 108 -12.14 -4.83 11.25
CA GLN A 108 -12.86 -3.55 11.11
C GLN A 108 -14.28 -3.77 10.58
N ALA A 109 -14.46 -4.71 9.63
CA ALA A 109 -15.77 -5.12 9.14
C ALA A 109 -16.64 -5.83 10.19
N GLY A 110 -16.07 -6.22 11.34
CA GLY A 110 -16.76 -7.00 12.38
C GLY A 110 -16.92 -8.48 12.04
N TRP A 111 -16.20 -8.98 11.05
CA TRP A 111 -16.32 -10.37 10.58
C TRP A 111 -15.38 -11.34 11.28
N LEU A 112 -14.30 -10.83 11.85
CA LEU A 112 -13.31 -11.60 12.60
C LEU A 112 -13.02 -10.93 13.95
N THR A 113 -12.56 -11.74 14.91
CA THR A 113 -11.94 -11.23 16.15
C THR A 113 -10.55 -11.82 16.31
N LEU A 114 -9.64 -11.07 16.95
CA LEU A 114 -8.28 -11.50 17.21
C LEU A 114 -8.13 -12.10 18.61
N LYS A 115 -7.16 -12.98 18.77
CA LYS A 115 -6.75 -13.48 20.09
C LYS A 115 -6.17 -12.34 20.92
N PRO A 116 -6.36 -12.36 22.26
CA PRO A 116 -5.76 -11.37 23.14
C PRO A 116 -4.23 -11.35 23.02
N GLY A 117 -3.67 -10.16 22.85
CA GLY A 117 -2.21 -9.96 22.74
C GLY A 117 -1.63 -10.22 21.36
N THR A 118 -2.46 -10.34 20.32
CA THR A 118 -1.99 -10.35 18.92
C THR A 118 -1.30 -9.03 18.60
N ASP A 119 -0.18 -9.13 17.92
CA ASP A 119 0.52 -7.99 17.34
C ASP A 119 -0.20 -7.55 16.05
N ASP A 120 -0.80 -6.36 16.06
CA ASP A 120 -1.59 -5.84 14.95
C ASP A 120 -0.77 -5.60 13.67
N THR A 121 0.55 -5.61 13.78
CA THR A 121 1.44 -5.42 12.62
C THR A 121 1.80 -6.73 11.91
N GLN A 122 1.52 -7.90 12.52
CA GLN A 122 1.92 -9.21 12.02
C GLN A 122 0.81 -10.27 12.13
N ILE A 123 -0.44 -9.88 11.89
CA ILE A 123 -1.59 -10.79 12.00
C ILE A 123 -1.51 -11.88 10.91
N THR A 124 -1.74 -13.11 11.34
CA THR A 124 -1.87 -14.30 10.49
C THR A 124 -3.21 -14.99 10.75
N GLY A 125 -3.56 -15.96 9.93
CA GLY A 125 -4.77 -16.78 10.18
C GLY A 125 -4.76 -17.52 11.52
N GLN A 126 -3.58 -17.72 12.13
CA GLN A 126 -3.45 -18.36 13.44
C GLN A 126 -3.87 -17.44 14.60
N ASP A 127 -3.91 -16.14 14.38
CA ASP A 127 -4.24 -15.13 15.37
C ASP A 127 -5.74 -14.85 15.47
N ILE A 128 -6.53 -15.45 14.58
CA ILE A 128 -7.98 -15.34 14.60
C ILE A 128 -8.55 -16.13 15.76
N ALA A 129 -9.32 -15.44 16.63
CA ALA A 129 -10.05 -16.04 17.74
C ALA A 129 -11.41 -16.56 17.29
N GLU A 130 -12.16 -15.75 16.54
CA GLU A 130 -13.49 -16.08 16.05
C GLU A 130 -13.67 -15.70 14.59
N ASN A 131 -14.37 -16.57 13.87
CA ASN A 131 -14.82 -16.38 12.50
C ASN A 131 -16.30 -16.80 12.43
N PRO A 132 -17.22 -15.96 12.94
CA PRO A 132 -18.62 -16.33 13.14
C PRO A 132 -19.36 -16.67 11.86
N HIS A 133 -18.88 -16.20 10.71
CA HIS A 133 -19.44 -16.48 9.39
C HIS A 133 -18.73 -17.64 8.68
N ASN A 134 -17.83 -18.36 9.33
CA ASN A 134 -17.07 -19.46 8.73
C ASN A 134 -16.46 -19.08 7.34
N LEU A 135 -15.97 -17.82 7.22
CA LEU A 135 -15.40 -17.32 5.98
C LEU A 135 -14.20 -18.16 5.55
N LYS A 136 -14.15 -18.48 4.29
CA LYS A 136 -13.02 -19.17 3.65
C LYS A 136 -12.06 -18.11 3.14
N ILE A 137 -10.94 -17.93 3.83
CA ILE A 137 -9.96 -16.90 3.53
C ILE A 137 -8.82 -17.53 2.76
N ASP A 138 -8.67 -17.13 1.50
CA ASP A 138 -7.63 -17.61 0.60
C ASP A 138 -6.61 -16.50 0.36
N THR A 139 -5.32 -16.83 0.59
CA THR A 139 -4.20 -15.92 0.30
C THR A 139 -3.70 -16.14 -1.12
N VAL A 140 -3.57 -15.06 -1.89
CA VAL A 140 -3.11 -15.10 -3.28
C VAL A 140 -2.24 -13.86 -3.57
N ASP A 141 -1.44 -13.92 -4.62
CA ASP A 141 -0.68 -12.76 -5.10
C ASP A 141 -1.60 -11.55 -5.32
N SER A 142 -1.23 -10.41 -4.75
CA SER A 142 -2.05 -9.19 -4.77
C SER A 142 -2.37 -8.67 -6.18
N SER A 143 -1.52 -8.97 -7.18
CA SER A 143 -1.73 -8.57 -8.57
C SER A 143 -2.87 -9.33 -9.26
N ILE A 144 -3.24 -10.50 -8.72
CA ILE A 144 -4.29 -11.35 -9.26
C ILE A 144 -5.67 -10.93 -8.73
N ILE A 145 -5.76 -10.46 -7.48
CA ILE A 145 -7.01 -10.24 -6.76
C ILE A 145 -8.01 -9.37 -7.54
N PRO A 146 -7.63 -8.21 -8.12
CA PRO A 146 -8.58 -7.37 -8.84
C PRO A 146 -9.26 -8.07 -10.02
N ARG A 147 -8.51 -8.96 -10.70
CA ARG A 147 -9.00 -9.68 -11.88
C ARG A 147 -9.90 -10.87 -11.52
N ALA A 148 -9.72 -11.42 -10.31
CA ALA A 148 -10.47 -12.55 -9.80
C ALA A 148 -11.67 -12.12 -8.92
N LEU A 149 -11.99 -10.82 -8.87
CA LEU A 149 -13.04 -10.29 -8.00
C LEU A 149 -14.43 -10.92 -8.26
N ASP A 150 -14.72 -11.27 -9.51
CA ASP A 150 -15.99 -11.93 -9.89
C ASP A 150 -16.06 -13.39 -9.45
N ASP A 151 -14.93 -14.03 -9.17
CA ASP A 151 -14.85 -15.44 -8.80
C ASP A 151 -15.08 -15.68 -7.30
N VAL A 152 -14.86 -14.65 -6.47
CA VAL A 152 -15.00 -14.71 -5.02
C VAL A 152 -16.21 -13.91 -4.52
N ASP A 153 -16.58 -14.07 -3.25
CA ASP A 153 -17.65 -13.25 -2.67
C ASP A 153 -17.11 -11.87 -2.24
N TRP A 154 -15.89 -11.85 -1.70
CA TRP A 154 -15.23 -10.68 -1.17
C TRP A 154 -13.73 -10.70 -1.49
N ALA A 155 -13.12 -9.53 -1.59
CA ALA A 155 -11.67 -9.42 -1.73
C ALA A 155 -11.14 -8.19 -0.99
N VAL A 156 -10.01 -8.34 -0.31
CA VAL A 156 -9.24 -7.19 0.18
C VAL A 156 -8.19 -6.86 -0.88
N ILE A 157 -8.26 -5.64 -1.40
CA ILE A 157 -7.37 -5.17 -2.46
C ILE A 157 -6.54 -4.00 -1.93
N PRO A 158 -5.20 -4.10 -1.95
CA PRO A 158 -4.33 -2.96 -1.68
C PRO A 158 -4.63 -1.81 -2.65
N GLY A 159 -4.55 -0.56 -2.16
CA GLY A 159 -4.96 0.60 -2.94
C GLY A 159 -4.21 0.76 -4.25
N SER A 160 -2.88 0.60 -4.25
CA SER A 160 -2.07 0.66 -5.47
C SER A 160 -2.51 -0.38 -6.50
N ARG A 161 -2.94 -1.57 -6.05
CA ARG A 161 -3.41 -2.65 -6.93
C ARG A 161 -4.79 -2.37 -7.50
N SER A 162 -5.71 -1.82 -6.70
CA SER A 162 -7.04 -1.43 -7.18
C SER A 162 -6.94 -0.30 -8.21
N TYR A 163 -6.08 0.67 -7.95
CA TYR A 163 -5.82 1.79 -8.86
C TYR A 163 -5.20 1.32 -10.19
N ALA A 164 -4.10 0.56 -10.12
CA ALA A 164 -3.41 0.06 -11.31
C ALA A 164 -4.30 -0.85 -12.19
N ALA A 165 -5.22 -1.58 -11.58
CA ALA A 165 -6.17 -2.44 -12.29
C ALA A 165 -7.40 -1.68 -12.82
N GLY A 166 -7.59 -0.41 -12.47
CA GLY A 166 -8.79 0.36 -12.80
C GLY A 166 -10.06 -0.24 -12.17
N THR A 167 -9.94 -0.80 -10.96
CA THR A 167 -11.07 -1.38 -10.24
C THR A 167 -12.10 -0.27 -9.95
N ASP A 168 -13.38 -0.52 -10.29
CA ASP A 168 -14.45 0.46 -10.05
C ASP A 168 -14.54 0.77 -8.54
N PRO A 169 -14.31 2.02 -8.09
CA PRO A 169 -14.41 2.39 -6.68
C PRO A 169 -15.77 2.11 -6.05
N LYS A 170 -16.84 2.01 -6.85
CA LYS A 170 -18.18 1.69 -6.37
C LYS A 170 -18.32 0.24 -5.87
N LEU A 171 -17.37 -0.63 -6.20
CA LEU A 171 -17.31 -2.00 -5.70
C LEU A 171 -16.66 -2.08 -4.30
N GLN A 172 -16.10 -0.97 -3.81
CA GLN A 172 -15.54 -0.89 -2.47
C GLN A 172 -16.65 -0.75 -1.43
N VAL A 173 -16.75 -1.75 -0.56
CA VAL A 173 -17.77 -1.83 0.49
C VAL A 173 -17.27 -1.25 1.82
N LEU A 174 -15.96 -1.37 2.06
CA LEU A 174 -15.31 -0.80 3.24
C LEU A 174 -13.91 -0.30 2.86
N GLN A 175 -13.58 0.92 3.27
CA GLN A 175 -12.22 1.45 3.23
C GLN A 175 -11.54 1.21 4.58
N GLU A 176 -10.25 0.89 4.55
CA GLU A 176 -9.47 0.73 5.78
C GLU A 176 -9.36 2.04 6.56
N GLU A 177 -9.17 1.92 7.86
CA GLU A 177 -8.57 2.96 8.68
C GLU A 177 -7.05 2.93 8.43
N LEU A 178 -6.56 3.90 7.64
CA LEU A 178 -5.16 3.94 7.21
C LEU A 178 -4.24 4.27 8.40
N LEU A 179 -3.32 3.36 8.71
CA LEU A 179 -2.31 3.60 9.73
C LEU A 179 -1.07 4.27 9.13
N PRO A 180 -0.27 4.99 9.94
CA PRO A 180 0.92 5.72 9.46
C PRO A 180 1.93 4.84 8.72
N ASP A 181 2.16 3.61 9.16
CA ASP A 181 3.07 2.64 8.55
C ASP A 181 2.54 1.99 7.25
N LEU A 182 1.26 2.23 6.92
CA LEU A 182 0.62 1.80 5.69
C LEU A 182 0.48 2.93 4.65
N VAL A 183 0.90 4.14 4.99
CA VAL A 183 1.08 5.22 4.02
C VAL A 183 2.24 4.87 3.09
N LEU A 184 2.05 5.08 1.78
CA LEU A 184 3.10 4.86 0.80
C LEU A 184 4.29 5.79 1.04
N VAL A 185 5.46 5.30 0.69
CA VAL A 185 6.72 6.03 0.84
C VAL A 185 7.55 5.93 -0.44
N ALA A 186 8.26 7.00 -0.76
CA ALA A 186 9.35 6.95 -1.72
C ALA A 186 10.55 6.27 -1.04
N VAL A 187 11.10 5.23 -1.67
CA VAL A 187 12.13 4.35 -1.09
C VAL A 187 13.34 4.26 -1.98
N THR A 188 14.52 4.30 -1.37
CA THR A 188 15.82 4.07 -2.01
C THR A 188 16.72 3.18 -1.16
N GLN A 189 17.94 2.90 -1.60
CA GLN A 189 18.98 2.29 -0.74
C GLN A 189 19.39 3.27 0.36
N SER A 190 19.66 2.79 1.56
CA SER A 190 19.99 3.63 2.73
C SER A 190 21.20 4.54 2.50
N ASP A 191 22.19 4.11 1.72
CA ASP A 191 23.39 4.89 1.41
C ASP A 191 23.13 6.02 0.39
N GLN A 192 21.98 5.99 -0.31
CA GLN A 192 21.58 7.00 -1.29
C GLN A 192 20.61 8.05 -0.73
N LYS A 193 20.05 7.85 0.46
CA LYS A 193 18.99 8.71 1.02
C LYS A 193 19.36 10.18 1.17
N ASP A 194 20.64 10.49 1.34
CA ASP A 194 21.17 11.85 1.52
C ASP A 194 21.77 12.43 0.22
N SER A 195 21.66 11.72 -0.91
CA SER A 195 22.14 12.17 -2.22
C SER A 195 21.35 13.38 -2.72
N ASP A 196 21.94 14.14 -3.65
CA ASP A 196 21.29 15.34 -4.19
C ASP A 196 20.00 14.98 -4.96
N TRP A 197 20.00 13.85 -5.71
CA TRP A 197 18.80 13.41 -6.42
C TRP A 197 17.70 12.94 -5.46
N ALA A 198 18.04 12.28 -4.35
CA ALA A 198 17.05 11.84 -3.35
C ALA A 198 16.37 13.05 -2.67
N LYS A 199 17.15 14.10 -2.37
CA LYS A 199 16.60 15.38 -1.88
C LYS A 199 15.69 16.05 -2.91
N ALA A 200 16.10 16.07 -4.18
CA ALA A 200 15.26 16.60 -5.25
C ALA A 200 13.92 15.86 -5.35
N VAL A 201 13.90 14.53 -5.17
CA VAL A 201 12.65 13.76 -5.11
C VAL A 201 11.76 14.21 -3.94
N VAL A 202 12.34 14.39 -2.76
CA VAL A 202 11.60 14.89 -1.57
C VAL A 202 11.05 16.29 -1.84
N ASP A 203 11.88 17.20 -2.35
CA ASP A 203 11.51 18.58 -2.65
C ASP A 203 10.40 18.64 -3.72
N ALA A 204 10.48 17.77 -4.74
CA ALA A 204 9.46 17.68 -5.79
C ALA A 204 8.10 17.23 -5.23
N TYR A 205 8.05 16.24 -4.35
CA TYR A 205 6.81 15.81 -3.68
C TYR A 205 6.20 16.89 -2.78
N HIS A 206 7.03 17.77 -2.21
CA HIS A 206 6.59 18.86 -1.31
C HIS A 206 6.45 20.22 -2.02
N SER A 207 6.62 20.26 -3.34
CA SER A 207 6.52 21.49 -4.13
C SER A 207 5.07 21.97 -4.29
N ASP A 208 4.89 23.28 -4.45
CA ASP A 208 3.59 23.87 -4.79
C ASP A 208 3.07 23.32 -6.14
N GLU A 209 3.97 23.05 -7.09
CA GLU A 209 3.64 22.50 -8.40
C GLU A 209 3.02 21.10 -8.30
N PHE A 210 3.61 20.21 -7.50
CA PHE A 210 3.04 18.90 -7.24
C PHE A 210 1.73 19.00 -6.46
N ALA A 211 1.62 19.92 -5.48
CA ALA A 211 0.39 20.14 -4.74
C ALA A 211 -0.77 20.59 -5.65
N ASP A 212 -0.51 21.49 -6.59
CA ASP A 212 -1.50 21.95 -7.57
C ASP A 212 -1.92 20.80 -8.50
N PHE A 213 -0.97 20.02 -9.01
CA PHE A 213 -1.24 18.82 -9.81
C PHE A 213 -2.11 17.82 -9.03
N LEU A 214 -1.73 17.50 -7.79
CA LEU A 214 -2.45 16.56 -6.95
C LEU A 214 -3.88 17.05 -6.64
N ALA A 215 -4.09 18.35 -6.43
CA ALA A 215 -5.42 18.91 -6.18
C ALA A 215 -6.36 18.71 -7.37
N GLU A 216 -5.85 18.78 -8.61
CA GLU A 216 -6.62 18.47 -9.82
C GLU A 216 -6.96 16.99 -9.94
N GLU A 217 -5.98 16.10 -9.67
CA GLU A 217 -6.15 14.65 -9.75
C GLU A 217 -7.02 14.08 -8.61
N ASN A 218 -7.03 14.75 -7.44
CA ASN A 218 -7.73 14.27 -6.24
C ASN A 218 -9.08 14.94 -6.00
N LYS A 219 -9.74 15.47 -7.03
CA LYS A 219 -11.05 16.14 -6.90
C LYS A 219 -12.14 15.28 -6.24
N ASP A 220 -12.05 13.96 -6.47
CA ASP A 220 -13.00 13.00 -5.90
C ASP A 220 -12.57 12.47 -4.51
N GLY A 221 -11.45 12.96 -3.95
CA GLY A 221 -10.94 12.55 -2.63
C GLY A 221 -10.46 11.09 -2.59
N TYR A 222 -10.01 10.57 -3.71
CA TYR A 222 -9.56 9.17 -3.85
C TYR A 222 -8.23 8.90 -3.15
N TRP A 223 -7.35 9.92 -3.11
CA TRP A 223 -6.04 9.84 -2.51
C TRP A 223 -6.05 10.41 -1.10
N PHE A 224 -5.53 9.65 -0.15
CA PHE A 224 -5.05 10.18 1.12
C PHE A 224 -3.76 10.97 0.86
N VAL A 225 -3.73 12.22 1.29
CA VAL A 225 -2.56 13.11 1.17
C VAL A 225 -1.94 13.25 2.56
N PRO A 226 -0.73 12.73 2.79
CA PRO A 226 -0.07 12.90 4.08
C PRO A 226 0.20 14.39 4.34
N GLU A 227 -0.08 14.86 5.55
CA GLU A 227 0.37 16.18 5.99
C GLU A 227 1.88 16.14 6.10
N GLY A 228 2.59 17.12 5.47
CA GLY A 228 4.04 17.11 5.35
C GLY A 228 4.74 17.12 6.72
N GLU A 229 4.98 15.94 7.26
CA GLU A 229 5.91 15.73 8.38
C GLU A 229 7.15 15.00 7.87
N ASP A 230 8.30 15.57 8.17
CA ASP A 230 9.60 14.92 8.01
C ASP A 230 9.55 13.51 8.62
N ALA A 231 9.94 12.49 7.86
CA ALA A 231 10.02 11.09 8.28
C ALA A 231 11.05 10.84 9.43
N SER A 232 11.34 11.84 10.25
CA SER A 232 12.41 11.83 11.27
C SER A 232 11.94 11.70 12.72
N THR A 233 10.66 11.47 13.02
CA THR A 233 10.21 11.32 14.41
C THR A 233 9.43 10.02 14.67
N SER A 234 10.07 8.86 14.44
CA SER A 234 9.79 7.69 15.25
C SER A 234 10.79 7.60 16.41
N GLU A 235 10.78 8.55 17.30
CA GLU A 235 11.43 8.37 18.61
C GLU A 235 10.48 7.61 19.52
N ALA A 236 10.96 6.44 19.92
CA ALA A 236 10.37 5.52 20.86
C ALA A 236 9.66 6.21 22.05
N ALA A 237 8.36 6.01 22.16
CA ALA A 237 7.69 6.15 23.44
C ALA A 237 8.06 4.93 24.31
N LYS A 238 8.82 5.20 25.38
CA LYS A 238 9.16 4.28 26.45
C LYS A 238 7.94 3.79 27.23
#